data_f4c9056247c8aa714aeb8f18cf1bbefc
#
_entry.id   f4c9056247c8aa714aeb8f18cf1bbefc
#
_cell.length_a   1.000
_cell.length_b   1.000
_cell.length_c   1.000
_cell.angle_alpha   90.00
_cell.angle_beta   90.00
_cell.angle_gamma   90.00
#
_symmetry.space_group_name_H-M   'P 1'
#
loop_
_entity.id
_entity.type
_entity.pdbx_description
1 polymer ?
#
loop_
_entity_poly.entity_id
_entity_poly.type
_entity_poly.pdbx_seq_one_letter_code
_entity_poly.pdbx_strand_id
1 'polypeptide(L)'
;EAMIYGDTDSCYFSGYPVLKEQIDAGEIPWDKDNVIKLYDQICEAANETFPKFMLDAFHCPKSRSDVIAAAREIVAQSGLYITKKRYAALVYDVEGFRADVDGKAGKVKAMGLDLRRSDTPVFMQEFLSELLLMVLTDAPQEDVLERITVFRKEFSERPGWEKGSPKRANKIGHYQRLEEKQGKANMPGHVRASINWNTLKRMNGDKYSQEIVDGMKVIVCKLKQNPLGYTSVAYPTDELRL
;
A
#
# COMPACT_ATOMS: atom_id res chain seq x y z
N GLU A 1 2.62 -8.54 26.18
CA GLU A 1 1.89 -7.31 25.85
C GLU A 1 0.81 -7.62 24.80
N ALA A 2 -0.43 -7.20 25.06
CA ALA A 2 -1.54 -7.44 24.13
C ALA A 2 -1.55 -6.43 22.96
N MET A 3 -1.05 -5.20 23.18
CA MET A 3 -1.03 -4.15 22.15
C MET A 3 0.09 -4.38 21.14
N ILE A 4 -0.26 -4.39 19.85
CA ILE A 4 0.66 -4.68 18.75
C ILE A 4 1.04 -3.40 18.01
N TYR A 5 0.05 -2.54 17.73
CA TYR A 5 0.25 -1.33 16.93
C TYR A 5 -0.81 -0.29 17.25
N GLY A 6 -0.47 0.99 17.16
CA GLY A 6 -1.42 2.10 17.31
C GLY A 6 -1.04 3.28 16.42
N ASP A 7 -2.04 3.97 15.90
CA ASP A 7 -1.87 5.21 15.14
C ASP A 7 -3.07 6.12 15.36
N THR A 8 -2.80 7.33 15.82
CA THR A 8 -3.73 8.45 16.04
C THR A 8 -4.97 8.08 16.89
N ASP A 9 -5.94 7.41 16.33
CA ASP A 9 -7.26 7.09 16.89
C ASP A 9 -7.58 5.58 16.83
N SER A 10 -6.61 4.74 16.44
CA SER A 10 -6.78 3.30 16.34
C SER A 10 -5.70 2.52 17.06
N CYS A 11 -6.06 1.35 17.59
CA CYS A 11 -5.11 0.39 18.15
C CYS A 11 -5.39 -1.01 17.64
N TYR A 12 -4.31 -1.76 17.42
CA TYR A 12 -4.33 -3.18 17.09
C TYR A 12 -3.77 -3.95 18.29
N PHE A 13 -4.51 -4.92 18.74
CA PHE A 13 -4.12 -5.75 19.88
C PHE A 13 -4.59 -7.20 19.67
N SER A 14 -4.00 -8.12 20.43
CA SER A 14 -4.43 -9.51 20.48
C SER A 14 -5.01 -9.84 21.85
N GLY A 15 -6.21 -10.36 21.88
CA GLY A 15 -6.82 -10.92 23.08
C GLY A 15 -6.24 -12.28 23.48
N TYR A 16 -5.60 -13.00 22.55
CA TYR A 16 -5.10 -14.34 22.77
C TYR A 16 -4.12 -14.43 23.97
N PRO A 17 -3.10 -13.57 24.12
CA PRO A 17 -2.16 -13.68 25.24
C PRO A 17 -2.82 -13.49 26.62
N VAL A 18 -3.90 -12.70 26.66
CA VAL A 18 -4.65 -12.42 27.91
C VAL A 18 -5.55 -13.59 28.30
N LEU A 19 -6.12 -14.26 27.32
CA LEU A 19 -7.11 -15.34 27.48
C LEU A 19 -6.50 -16.73 27.28
N LYS A 20 -5.19 -16.82 27.10
CA LYS A 20 -4.50 -18.05 26.72
C LYS A 20 -4.83 -19.23 27.65
N GLU A 21 -4.82 -19.04 28.96
CA GLU A 21 -5.10 -20.10 29.93
C GLU A 21 -6.52 -20.64 29.78
N GLN A 22 -7.50 -19.78 29.59
CA GLN A 22 -8.91 -20.15 29.39
C GLN A 22 -9.16 -20.81 28.03
N ILE A 23 -8.43 -20.39 27.00
CA ILE A 23 -8.48 -21.00 25.67
C ILE A 23 -7.87 -22.39 25.70
N ASP A 24 -6.69 -22.54 26.32
CA ASP A 24 -5.97 -23.80 26.44
C ASP A 24 -6.76 -24.79 27.32
N ALA A 25 -7.51 -24.30 28.32
CA ALA A 25 -8.43 -25.11 29.14
C ALA A 25 -9.74 -25.48 28.42
N GLY A 26 -10.00 -24.94 27.22
CA GLY A 26 -11.23 -25.18 26.47
C GLY A 26 -12.46 -24.44 27.00
N GLU A 27 -12.27 -23.49 27.91
CA GLU A 27 -13.35 -22.66 28.47
C GLU A 27 -13.86 -21.62 27.47
N ILE A 28 -12.96 -21.09 26.64
CA ILE A 28 -13.27 -20.11 25.58
C ILE A 28 -12.90 -20.71 24.23
N PRO A 29 -13.87 -20.95 23.34
CA PRO A 29 -13.57 -21.39 21.98
C PRO A 29 -12.91 -20.28 21.18
N TRP A 30 -11.71 -20.57 20.61
CA TRP A 30 -10.94 -19.62 19.80
C TRP A 30 -11.14 -19.85 18.31
N ASP A 31 -12.37 -19.64 17.86
CA ASP A 31 -12.74 -19.62 16.44
C ASP A 31 -13.07 -18.19 15.97
N LYS A 32 -13.17 -18.01 14.65
CA LYS A 32 -13.35 -16.68 14.05
C LYS A 32 -14.61 -15.95 14.53
N ASP A 33 -15.72 -16.67 14.71
CA ASP A 33 -16.99 -16.05 15.11
C ASP A 33 -16.97 -15.63 16.59
N ASN A 34 -16.38 -16.45 17.45
CA ASN A 34 -16.23 -16.11 18.86
C ASN A 34 -15.20 -14.99 19.07
N VAL A 35 -14.13 -14.97 18.28
CA VAL A 35 -13.17 -13.87 18.30
C VAL A 35 -13.82 -12.55 17.89
N ILE A 36 -14.66 -12.52 16.86
CA ILE A 36 -15.42 -11.32 16.47
C ILE A 36 -16.28 -10.83 17.65
N LYS A 37 -17.07 -11.72 18.23
CA LYS A 37 -17.96 -11.39 19.38
C LYS A 37 -17.16 -10.86 20.56
N LEU A 38 -16.01 -11.49 20.86
CA LEU A 38 -15.13 -11.04 21.96
C LEU A 38 -14.66 -9.60 21.75
N TYR A 39 -14.21 -9.27 20.55
CA TYR A 39 -13.75 -7.89 20.27
C TYR A 39 -14.89 -6.88 20.24
N ASP A 40 -16.10 -7.26 19.85
CA ASP A 40 -17.28 -6.42 19.98
C ASP A 40 -17.60 -6.15 21.46
N GLN A 41 -17.56 -7.16 22.31
CA GLN A 41 -17.72 -7.02 23.77
C GLN A 41 -16.64 -6.14 24.40
N ILE A 42 -15.39 -6.24 23.96
CA ILE A 42 -14.30 -5.36 24.43
C ILE A 42 -14.59 -3.90 24.05
N CYS A 43 -15.09 -3.64 22.84
CA CYS A 43 -15.48 -2.28 22.45
C CYS A 43 -16.65 -1.75 23.28
N GLU A 44 -17.65 -2.56 23.55
CA GLU A 44 -18.79 -2.19 24.43
C GLU A 44 -18.29 -1.84 25.83
N ALA A 45 -17.49 -2.70 26.46
CA ALA A 45 -16.92 -2.45 27.77
C ALA A 45 -16.04 -1.18 27.81
N ALA A 46 -15.26 -0.92 26.74
CA ALA A 46 -14.48 0.30 26.62
C ALA A 46 -15.39 1.55 26.57
N ASN A 47 -16.48 1.48 25.80
CA ASN A 47 -17.43 2.58 25.66
C ASN A 47 -18.11 2.94 27.00
N GLU A 48 -18.36 1.96 27.85
CA GLU A 48 -18.91 2.20 29.20
C GLU A 48 -17.95 3.03 30.10
N THR A 49 -16.64 2.99 29.82
CA THR A 49 -15.65 3.74 30.60
C THR A 49 -15.48 5.18 30.13
N PHE A 50 -15.83 5.51 28.89
CA PHE A 50 -15.56 6.82 28.30
C PHE A 50 -16.29 7.99 28.99
N PRO A 51 -17.55 7.90 29.43
CA PRO A 51 -18.20 9.00 30.12
C PRO A 51 -17.46 9.44 31.40
N LYS A 52 -16.95 8.47 32.16
CA LYS A 52 -16.15 8.75 33.36
C LYS A 52 -14.79 9.33 32.98
N PHE A 53 -14.12 8.75 32.01
CA PHE A 53 -12.82 9.24 31.50
C PHE A 53 -12.94 10.69 30.99
N MET A 54 -14.00 11.01 30.23
CA MET A 54 -14.24 12.35 29.69
C MET A 54 -14.50 13.36 30.82
N LEU A 55 -15.18 12.96 31.87
CA LEU A 55 -15.37 13.81 33.05
C LEU A 55 -14.07 14.06 33.80
N ASP A 56 -13.33 12.99 34.10
CA ASP A 56 -12.14 13.05 34.94
C ASP A 56 -10.96 13.76 34.25
N ALA A 57 -10.74 13.49 32.95
CA ALA A 57 -9.59 14.00 32.19
C ALA A 57 -9.86 15.37 31.54
N PHE A 58 -11.08 15.63 31.11
CA PHE A 58 -11.42 16.82 30.31
C PHE A 58 -12.51 17.70 30.93
N HIS A 59 -12.98 17.36 32.11
CA HIS A 59 -14.13 18.06 32.80
C HIS A 59 -15.36 18.18 31.91
N CYS A 60 -15.55 17.20 31.00
CA CYS A 60 -16.66 17.19 30.07
C CYS A 60 -17.97 16.87 30.81
N PRO A 61 -19.04 17.70 30.68
CA PRO A 61 -20.28 17.39 31.31
C PRO A 61 -20.93 16.11 30.75
N LYS A 62 -21.63 15.38 31.59
CA LYS A 62 -22.26 14.09 31.24
C LYS A 62 -23.11 14.14 29.96
N SER A 63 -23.75 15.28 29.68
CA SER A 63 -24.58 15.51 28.48
C SER A 63 -23.76 15.54 27.17
N ARG A 64 -22.43 15.54 27.23
CA ARG A 64 -21.51 15.53 26.07
C ARG A 64 -20.43 14.47 26.17
N SER A 65 -20.53 13.55 27.12
CA SER A 65 -19.50 12.52 27.36
C SER A 65 -19.57 11.33 26.41
N ASP A 66 -20.63 11.24 25.62
CA ASP A 66 -20.91 10.17 24.63
C ASP A 66 -20.46 10.50 23.20
N VAL A 67 -19.69 11.59 23.02
CA VAL A 67 -19.11 11.96 21.71
C VAL A 67 -17.96 11.03 21.26
N ILE A 68 -17.31 10.33 22.21
CA ILE A 68 -16.24 9.38 21.91
C ILE A 68 -16.81 7.98 22.01
N ALA A 69 -16.63 7.22 20.95
CA ALA A 69 -17.00 5.81 20.91
C ALA A 69 -15.88 4.97 20.28
N ALA A 70 -15.60 3.82 20.85
CA ALA A 70 -14.78 2.78 20.23
C ALA A 70 -15.68 1.86 19.39
N ALA A 71 -15.22 1.52 18.22
CA ALA A 71 -15.84 0.53 17.36
C ALA A 71 -14.77 -0.43 16.81
N ARG A 72 -15.15 -1.69 16.64
CA ARG A 72 -14.31 -2.67 15.98
C ARG A 72 -14.33 -2.43 14.47
N GLU A 73 -13.22 -1.98 13.92
CA GLU A 73 -13.07 -1.76 12.48
C GLU A 73 -12.78 -3.08 11.74
N ILE A 74 -11.78 -3.83 12.22
CA ILE A 74 -11.38 -5.09 11.56
C ILE A 74 -11.03 -6.17 12.57
N VAL A 75 -11.15 -7.43 12.12
CA VAL A 75 -10.51 -8.58 12.76
C VAL A 75 -9.61 -9.28 11.75
N ALA A 76 -8.35 -9.48 12.12
CA ALA A 76 -7.35 -10.09 11.26
C ALA A 76 -6.88 -11.43 11.82
N GLN A 77 -6.62 -12.39 10.94
CA GLN A 77 -6.05 -13.69 11.28
C GLN A 77 -4.55 -13.57 11.57
N SER A 78 -3.87 -12.74 10.79
CA SER A 78 -2.43 -12.49 10.88
C SER A 78 -2.10 -11.07 10.47
N GLY A 79 -0.94 -10.57 10.92
CA GLY A 79 -0.50 -9.24 10.58
C GLY A 79 1.02 -9.09 10.58
N LEU A 80 1.52 -8.27 9.68
CA LEU A 80 2.91 -7.89 9.55
C LEU A 80 3.02 -6.38 9.79
N TYR A 81 3.56 -5.98 10.93
CA TYR A 81 3.74 -4.59 11.33
C TYR A 81 5.20 -4.22 11.23
N ILE A 82 5.57 -3.43 10.21
CA ILE A 82 6.98 -3.11 9.90
C ILE A 82 7.42 -1.85 10.64
N THR A 83 6.62 -0.78 10.52
CA THR A 83 6.86 0.49 11.19
C THR A 83 5.59 1.33 11.16
N LYS A 84 5.59 2.51 11.78
CA LYS A 84 4.45 3.43 11.78
C LYS A 84 3.95 3.68 10.35
N LYS A 85 2.65 3.48 10.12
CA LYS A 85 1.96 3.62 8.83
C LYS A 85 2.45 2.67 7.72
N ARG A 86 3.16 1.58 8.10
CA ARG A 86 3.59 0.55 7.15
C ARG A 86 3.32 -0.84 7.74
N TYR A 87 2.19 -1.40 7.36
CA TYR A 87 1.75 -2.71 7.82
C TYR A 87 0.88 -3.41 6.79
N ALA A 88 0.67 -4.70 6.98
CA ALA A 88 -0.31 -5.51 6.28
C ALA A 88 -0.98 -6.48 7.24
N ALA A 89 -2.24 -6.79 6.98
CA ALA A 89 -2.99 -7.78 7.75
C ALA A 89 -3.91 -8.60 6.83
N LEU A 90 -4.08 -9.86 7.15
CA LEU A 90 -5.07 -10.74 6.53
C LEU A 90 -6.37 -10.63 7.33
N VAL A 91 -7.27 -9.81 6.84
CA VAL A 91 -8.52 -9.45 7.51
C VAL A 91 -9.62 -10.40 7.08
N TYR A 92 -10.33 -10.98 8.04
CA TYR A 92 -11.49 -11.84 7.76
C TYR A 92 -12.83 -11.22 8.15
N ASP A 93 -12.83 -10.13 8.91
CA ASP A 93 -14.02 -9.32 9.17
C ASP A 93 -13.72 -7.82 9.11
N VAL A 94 -14.59 -7.05 8.49
CA VAL A 94 -14.53 -5.59 8.38
C VAL A 94 -15.89 -5.03 8.79
N GLU A 95 -15.97 -4.36 9.92
CA GLU A 95 -17.20 -3.72 10.41
C GLU A 95 -18.43 -4.66 10.43
N GLY A 96 -18.22 -5.96 10.74
CA GLY A 96 -19.27 -6.97 10.75
C GLY A 96 -19.50 -7.67 9.41
N PHE A 97 -18.78 -7.33 8.36
CA PHE A 97 -18.85 -8.01 7.06
C PHE A 97 -17.71 -9.01 6.91
N ARG A 98 -18.06 -10.29 6.72
CA ARG A 98 -17.09 -11.37 6.53
C ARG A 98 -16.41 -11.23 5.16
N ALA A 99 -15.09 -11.29 5.17
CA ALA A 99 -14.23 -11.22 3.98
C ALA A 99 -13.63 -12.60 3.60
N ASP A 100 -13.81 -13.61 4.44
CA ASP A 100 -13.33 -14.98 4.25
C ASP A 100 -14.44 -15.94 3.76
N VAL A 101 -15.30 -15.41 2.91
CA VAL A 101 -16.37 -16.18 2.24
C VAL A 101 -15.87 -16.77 0.92
N ASP A 102 -16.63 -17.70 0.36
CA ASP A 102 -16.36 -18.35 -0.94
C ASP A 102 -14.97 -19.04 -1.02
N GLY A 103 -14.52 -19.62 0.09
CA GLY A 103 -13.25 -20.36 0.16
C GLY A 103 -12.00 -19.46 0.23
N LYS A 104 -12.16 -18.14 0.39
CA LYS A 104 -11.07 -17.21 0.58
C LYS A 104 -10.56 -17.22 2.03
N ALA A 105 -9.26 -17.07 2.22
CA ALA A 105 -8.68 -16.92 3.56
C ALA A 105 -9.04 -15.59 4.24
N GLY A 106 -9.42 -14.57 3.44
CA GLY A 106 -9.72 -13.22 3.87
C GLY A 106 -9.28 -12.20 2.83
N LYS A 107 -9.20 -10.94 3.22
CA LYS A 107 -8.76 -9.81 2.39
C LYS A 107 -7.46 -9.23 2.94
N VAL A 108 -6.48 -9.03 2.10
CA VAL A 108 -5.24 -8.33 2.48
C VAL A 108 -5.50 -6.83 2.59
N LYS A 109 -5.42 -6.30 3.81
CA LYS A 109 -5.36 -4.86 4.10
C LYS A 109 -3.89 -4.47 4.20
N ALA A 110 -3.43 -3.56 3.37
CA ALA A 110 -2.05 -3.08 3.39
C ALA A 110 -2.01 -1.56 3.38
N MET A 111 -1.15 -0.98 4.20
CA MET A 111 -0.93 0.46 4.31
C MET A 111 0.56 0.79 4.15
N GLY A 112 0.87 1.85 3.41
CA GLY A 112 2.22 2.37 3.23
C GLY A 112 3.20 1.46 2.51
N LEU A 113 2.73 0.33 1.96
CA LEU A 113 3.53 -0.62 1.19
C LEU A 113 3.46 -0.33 -0.31
N ASP A 114 4.49 -0.72 -1.03
CA ASP A 114 4.65 -0.38 -2.46
C ASP A 114 3.54 -0.96 -3.35
N LEU A 115 2.90 -2.05 -2.94
CA LEU A 115 1.74 -2.62 -3.65
C LEU A 115 0.50 -1.68 -3.68
N ARG A 116 0.48 -0.62 -2.87
CA ARG A 116 -0.60 0.38 -2.83
C ARG A 116 -0.22 1.71 -3.45
N ARG A 117 0.97 1.82 -3.99
CA ARG A 117 1.45 3.06 -4.59
C ARG A 117 1.00 3.17 -6.05
N SER A 118 0.51 4.34 -6.42
CA SER A 118 0.09 4.63 -7.80
C SER A 118 1.23 4.65 -8.82
N ASP A 119 2.48 4.68 -8.36
CA ASP A 119 3.68 4.67 -9.20
C ASP A 119 4.35 3.29 -9.31
N THR A 120 3.72 2.26 -8.74
CA THR A 120 4.11 0.86 -8.93
C THR A 120 3.33 0.26 -10.09
N PRO A 121 3.96 -0.40 -11.08
CA PRO A 121 3.26 -1.07 -12.18
C PRO A 121 2.25 -2.12 -11.68
N VAL A 122 1.13 -2.27 -12.38
CA VAL A 122 0.01 -3.14 -11.94
C VAL A 122 0.47 -4.58 -11.69
N PHE A 123 1.20 -5.17 -12.63
CA PHE A 123 1.71 -6.54 -12.49
C PHE A 123 2.64 -6.72 -11.26
N MET A 124 3.37 -5.65 -10.89
CA MET A 124 4.19 -5.64 -9.69
C MET A 124 3.33 -5.57 -8.43
N GLN A 125 2.24 -4.79 -8.46
CA GLN A 125 1.27 -4.73 -7.36
C GLN A 125 0.60 -6.10 -7.14
N GLU A 126 0.23 -6.79 -8.22
CA GLU A 126 -0.35 -8.14 -8.20
C GLU A 126 0.63 -9.14 -7.57
N PHE A 127 1.86 -9.16 -8.05
CA PHE A 127 2.90 -10.03 -7.49
C PHE A 127 3.18 -9.74 -6.01
N LEU A 128 3.32 -8.48 -5.62
CA LEU A 128 3.53 -8.11 -4.21
C LEU A 128 2.33 -8.49 -3.33
N SER A 129 1.11 -8.41 -3.87
CA SER A 129 -0.11 -8.81 -3.16
C SER A 129 -0.17 -10.33 -2.98
N GLU A 130 0.25 -11.09 -3.99
CA GLU A 130 0.36 -12.55 -3.92
C GLU A 130 1.39 -12.98 -2.88
N LEU A 131 2.61 -12.43 -2.93
CA LEU A 131 3.65 -12.71 -1.94
C LEU A 131 3.22 -12.38 -0.51
N LEU A 132 2.56 -11.23 -0.36
CA LEU A 132 2.09 -10.82 0.95
C LEU A 132 1.01 -11.75 1.48
N LEU A 133 0.12 -12.24 0.62
CA LEU A 133 -0.86 -13.25 1.01
C LEU A 133 -0.18 -14.56 1.43
N MET A 134 0.82 -15.04 0.68
CA MET A 134 1.60 -16.23 1.04
C MET A 134 2.22 -16.08 2.44
N VAL A 135 2.85 -14.94 2.73
CA VAL A 135 3.46 -14.66 4.04
C VAL A 135 2.39 -14.60 5.14
N LEU A 136 1.26 -13.95 4.90
CA LEU A 136 0.19 -13.80 5.89
C LEU A 136 -0.60 -15.10 6.13
N THR A 137 -0.51 -16.07 5.22
CA THR A 137 -1.10 -17.41 5.37
C THR A 137 -0.08 -18.45 5.83
N ASP A 138 1.10 -18.00 6.27
CA ASP A 138 2.18 -18.86 6.77
C ASP A 138 2.64 -19.93 5.77
N ALA A 139 2.71 -19.56 4.48
CA ALA A 139 3.23 -20.43 3.45
C ALA A 139 4.69 -20.81 3.70
N PRO A 140 5.14 -22.02 3.36
CA PRO A 140 6.53 -22.43 3.49
C PRO A 140 7.49 -21.43 2.82
N GLN A 141 8.62 -21.16 3.47
CA GLN A 141 9.63 -20.22 2.94
C GLN A 141 10.11 -20.62 1.54
N GLU A 142 10.22 -21.91 1.27
CA GLU A 142 10.64 -22.43 -0.02
C GLU A 142 9.67 -22.03 -1.13
N ASP A 143 8.37 -22.12 -0.90
CA ASP A 143 7.34 -21.73 -1.88
C ASP A 143 7.40 -20.23 -2.19
N VAL A 144 7.61 -19.39 -1.16
CA VAL A 144 7.78 -17.95 -1.33
C VAL A 144 9.01 -17.63 -2.16
N LEU A 145 10.14 -18.29 -1.89
CA LEU A 145 11.40 -18.11 -2.64
C LEU A 145 11.29 -18.63 -4.07
N GLU A 146 10.60 -19.74 -4.30
CA GLU A 146 10.32 -20.26 -5.63
C GLU A 146 9.47 -19.24 -6.42
N ARG A 147 8.39 -18.73 -5.85
CA ARG A 147 7.54 -17.73 -6.50
C ARG A 147 8.32 -16.45 -6.87
N ILE A 148 9.22 -15.99 -6.00
CA ILE A 148 10.13 -14.86 -6.31
C ILE A 148 11.02 -15.20 -7.50
N THR A 149 11.55 -16.42 -7.56
CA THR A 149 12.43 -16.85 -8.64
C THR A 149 11.70 -16.90 -9.98
N VAL A 150 10.50 -17.45 -9.99
CA VAL A 150 9.61 -17.46 -11.17
C VAL A 150 9.30 -16.02 -11.63
N PHE A 151 8.92 -15.16 -10.70
CA PHE A 151 8.63 -13.76 -11.04
C PHE A 151 9.82 -13.00 -11.61
N ARG A 152 11.04 -13.26 -11.12
CA ARG A 152 12.26 -12.64 -11.69
C ARG A 152 12.44 -13.01 -13.16
N LYS A 153 12.11 -14.25 -13.55
CA LYS A 153 12.13 -14.68 -14.94
C LYS A 153 11.04 -13.99 -15.75
N GLU A 154 9.78 -14.04 -15.29
CA GLU A 154 8.64 -13.33 -15.90
C GLU A 154 8.96 -11.84 -16.11
N PHE A 155 9.51 -11.20 -15.07
CA PHE A 155 9.92 -9.80 -15.14
C PHE A 155 11.00 -9.56 -16.19
N SER A 156 11.99 -10.45 -16.33
CA SER A 156 13.07 -10.29 -17.32
C SER A 156 12.56 -10.35 -18.75
N GLU A 157 11.56 -11.19 -19.00
CA GLU A 157 10.97 -11.44 -20.32
C GLU A 157 9.96 -10.35 -20.75
N ARG A 158 9.40 -9.59 -19.81
CA ARG A 158 8.46 -8.52 -20.13
C ARG A 158 9.10 -7.39 -20.94
N PRO A 159 8.34 -6.74 -21.82
CA PRO A 159 8.79 -5.55 -22.55
C PRO A 159 9.22 -4.43 -21.59
N GLY A 160 10.17 -3.61 -22.04
CA GLY A 160 10.73 -2.53 -21.21
C GLY A 160 9.70 -1.51 -20.72
N TRP A 161 8.70 -1.23 -21.54
CA TRP A 161 7.66 -0.28 -21.21
C TRP A 161 6.71 -0.76 -20.10
N GLU A 162 6.46 -2.05 -19.99
CA GLU A 162 5.66 -2.61 -18.89
C GLU A 162 6.39 -2.50 -17.54
N LYS A 163 7.72 -2.47 -17.56
CA LYS A 163 8.57 -2.37 -16.37
C LYS A 163 8.69 -0.94 -15.83
N GLY A 164 8.19 0.03 -16.56
CA GLY A 164 8.28 1.44 -16.21
C GLY A 164 7.31 1.84 -15.09
N SER A 165 7.67 2.89 -14.37
CA SER A 165 6.85 3.43 -13.28
C SER A 165 5.85 4.46 -13.80
N PRO A 166 4.55 4.30 -13.53
CA PRO A 166 3.56 5.33 -13.82
C PRO A 166 3.86 6.62 -13.04
N LYS A 167 3.87 7.75 -13.71
CA LYS A 167 4.09 9.06 -13.11
C LYS A 167 3.19 10.10 -13.79
N ARG A 168 3.13 11.29 -13.19
CA ARG A 168 2.52 12.47 -13.81
C ARG A 168 3.61 13.48 -14.15
N ALA A 169 3.69 13.86 -15.40
CA ALA A 169 4.61 14.91 -15.85
C ALA A 169 4.10 16.28 -15.37
N ASN A 170 4.92 17.01 -14.63
CA ASN A 170 4.57 18.32 -14.09
C ASN A 170 5.74 19.27 -14.18
N LYS A 171 5.49 20.57 -14.42
CA LYS A 171 6.48 21.65 -14.44
C LYS A 171 7.61 21.43 -15.47
N ILE A 172 7.33 20.79 -16.61
CA ILE A 172 8.30 20.53 -17.68
C ILE A 172 8.90 21.86 -18.17
N GLY A 173 8.07 22.81 -18.60
CA GLY A 173 8.54 24.12 -19.09
C GLY A 173 9.25 24.97 -18.03
N HIS A 174 8.92 24.79 -16.74
CA HIS A 174 9.65 25.45 -15.66
C HIS A 174 11.10 24.96 -15.57
N TYR A 175 11.30 23.65 -15.56
CA TYR A 175 12.63 23.06 -15.47
C TYR A 175 13.46 23.24 -16.75
N GLN A 176 12.84 23.26 -17.91
CA GLN A 176 13.53 23.60 -19.17
C GLN A 176 14.10 25.04 -19.13
N ARG A 177 13.30 26.02 -18.71
CA ARG A 177 13.77 27.42 -18.54
C ARG A 177 14.87 27.56 -17.49
N LEU A 178 14.80 26.78 -16.39
CA LEU A 178 15.88 26.77 -15.41
C LEU A 178 17.18 26.21 -15.99
N GLU A 179 17.08 25.16 -16.77
CA GLU A 179 18.23 24.53 -17.42
C GLU A 179 18.89 25.46 -18.47
N GLU A 180 18.08 26.17 -19.25
CA GLU A 180 18.55 27.21 -20.19
C GLU A 180 19.30 28.35 -19.49
N LYS A 181 18.82 28.78 -18.30
CA LYS A 181 19.43 29.87 -17.54
C LYS A 181 20.69 29.46 -16.76
N GLN A 182 20.73 28.25 -16.23
CA GLN A 182 21.74 27.80 -15.26
C GLN A 182 22.66 26.69 -15.79
N GLY A 183 22.43 26.22 -17.04
CA GLY A 183 23.18 25.14 -17.69
C GLY A 183 22.79 23.74 -17.20
N LYS A 184 22.51 23.54 -15.91
CA LYS A 184 22.05 22.27 -15.35
C LYS A 184 21.07 22.52 -14.21
N ALA A 185 19.85 22.06 -14.36
CA ALA A 185 18.83 22.13 -13.31
C ALA A 185 18.73 20.80 -12.54
N ASN A 186 18.66 20.89 -11.19
CA ASN A 186 18.28 19.76 -10.38
C ASN A 186 16.75 19.56 -10.51
N MET A 187 16.34 18.53 -11.24
CA MET A 187 14.94 18.24 -11.50
C MET A 187 14.57 16.80 -11.14
N PRO A 188 13.28 16.55 -10.83
CA PRO A 188 12.78 15.20 -10.59
C PRO A 188 13.03 14.27 -11.79
N GLY A 189 13.38 13.00 -11.54
CA GLY A 189 13.75 12.04 -12.58
C GLY A 189 12.67 11.84 -13.65
N HIS A 190 11.39 11.90 -13.27
CA HIS A 190 10.28 11.77 -14.22
C HIS A 190 10.13 12.99 -15.14
N VAL A 191 10.48 14.18 -14.66
CA VAL A 191 10.52 15.39 -15.51
C VAL A 191 11.67 15.29 -16.51
N ARG A 192 12.87 14.89 -16.06
CA ARG A 192 14.01 14.61 -16.94
C ARG A 192 13.66 13.59 -18.02
N ALA A 193 13.04 12.49 -17.63
CA ALA A 193 12.62 11.45 -18.56
C ALA A 193 11.62 11.96 -19.60
N SER A 194 10.70 12.84 -19.22
CA SER A 194 9.72 13.47 -20.12
C SER A 194 10.40 14.44 -21.11
N ILE A 195 11.36 15.22 -20.64
CA ILE A 195 12.16 16.11 -21.51
C ILE A 195 12.99 15.28 -22.49
N ASN A 196 13.57 14.17 -22.05
CA ASN A 196 14.32 13.26 -22.94
C ASN A 196 13.45 12.69 -24.05
N TRP A 197 12.21 12.29 -23.75
CA TRP A 197 11.25 11.86 -24.76
C TRP A 197 10.99 12.95 -25.81
N ASN A 198 10.62 14.16 -25.36
CA ASN A 198 10.34 15.28 -26.24
C ASN A 198 11.54 15.64 -27.11
N THR A 199 12.76 15.52 -26.57
CA THR A 199 13.98 15.74 -27.30
C THR A 199 14.23 14.66 -28.36
N LEU A 200 14.07 13.38 -27.99
CA LEU A 200 14.20 12.25 -28.94
C LEU A 200 13.20 12.35 -30.07
N LYS A 201 11.93 12.69 -29.77
CA LYS A 201 10.89 12.91 -30.76
C LYS A 201 11.33 13.97 -31.78
N ARG A 202 11.84 15.10 -31.31
CA ARG A 202 12.32 16.19 -32.19
C ARG A 202 13.55 15.79 -33.01
N MET A 203 14.53 15.12 -32.39
CA MET A 203 15.76 14.65 -33.05
C MET A 203 15.45 13.65 -34.20
N ASN A 204 14.45 12.80 -34.00
CA ASN A 204 14.04 11.81 -34.99
C ASN A 204 13.04 12.36 -36.03
N GLY A 205 12.65 13.62 -35.94
CA GLY A 205 11.63 14.21 -36.83
C GLY A 205 10.26 13.55 -36.71
N ASP A 206 9.98 12.90 -35.57
CA ASP A 206 8.73 12.17 -35.32
C ASP A 206 7.57 13.15 -35.16
N LYS A 207 6.66 13.11 -36.10
CA LYS A 207 5.45 13.96 -36.16
C LYS A 207 4.20 13.24 -35.63
N TYR A 208 4.29 11.95 -35.36
CA TYR A 208 3.12 11.12 -35.04
C TYR A 208 2.96 10.92 -33.54
N SER A 209 4.06 10.66 -32.82
CA SER A 209 4.01 10.47 -31.38
C SER A 209 3.63 11.75 -30.64
N GLN A 210 2.94 11.60 -29.52
CA GLN A 210 2.49 12.72 -28.72
C GLN A 210 3.65 13.35 -27.93
N GLU A 211 3.74 14.68 -27.92
CA GLU A 211 4.65 15.40 -27.03
C GLU A 211 4.13 15.38 -25.59
N ILE A 212 5.02 15.11 -24.63
CA ILE A 212 4.64 15.12 -23.22
C ILE A 212 4.55 16.55 -22.72
N VAL A 213 3.37 16.92 -22.23
CA VAL A 213 3.08 18.23 -21.62
C VAL A 213 2.71 18.08 -20.15
N ASP A 214 2.67 19.22 -19.43
CA ASP A 214 2.30 19.24 -18.02
C ASP A 214 0.92 18.62 -17.77
N GLY A 215 0.82 17.79 -16.73
CA GLY A 215 -0.41 17.11 -16.35
C GLY A 215 -0.59 15.72 -16.95
N MET A 216 0.15 15.36 -18.00
CA MET A 216 0.03 14.05 -18.64
C MET A 216 0.50 12.91 -17.74
N LYS A 217 -0.20 11.78 -17.87
CA LYS A 217 0.27 10.51 -17.32
C LYS A 217 1.32 9.92 -18.25
N VAL A 218 2.40 9.46 -17.67
CA VAL A 218 3.53 8.90 -18.41
C VAL A 218 4.06 7.64 -17.72
N ILE A 219 4.70 6.77 -18.48
CA ILE A 219 5.47 5.65 -17.97
C ILE A 219 6.94 6.01 -18.05
N VAL A 220 7.64 5.98 -16.92
CA VAL A 220 9.07 6.28 -16.83
C VAL A 220 9.87 5.00 -16.78
N CYS A 221 10.73 4.80 -17.78
CA CYS A 221 11.64 3.66 -17.87
C CYS A 221 13.08 4.10 -17.61
N LYS A 222 13.80 3.30 -16.84
CA LYS A 222 15.26 3.41 -16.76
C LYS A 222 15.90 2.81 -18.02
N LEU A 223 16.92 3.45 -18.53
CA LEU A 223 17.66 2.99 -19.69
C LEU A 223 18.98 2.35 -19.27
N LYS A 224 19.39 1.34 -20.02
CA LYS A 224 20.78 0.85 -20.01
C LYS A 224 21.69 1.93 -20.61
N GLN A 225 23.01 1.72 -20.46
CA GLN A 225 23.99 2.58 -21.11
C GLN A 225 23.69 2.70 -22.61
N ASN A 226 23.69 3.93 -23.10
CA ASN A 226 23.35 4.25 -24.49
C ASN A 226 24.19 5.44 -24.99
N PRO A 227 24.32 5.63 -26.34
CA PRO A 227 25.17 6.66 -26.90
C PRO A 227 24.78 8.10 -26.54
N LEU A 228 23.51 8.32 -26.17
CA LEU A 228 23.00 9.67 -25.79
C LEU A 228 23.24 10.00 -24.31
N GLY A 229 23.74 9.04 -23.52
CA GLY A 229 23.96 9.22 -22.09
C GLY A 229 22.68 9.41 -21.26
N TYR A 230 21.51 9.11 -21.82
CA TYR A 230 20.24 9.20 -21.08
C TYR A 230 20.09 8.05 -20.10
N THR A 231 19.73 8.36 -18.86
CA THR A 231 19.51 7.36 -17.80
C THR A 231 18.06 6.89 -17.71
N SER A 232 17.13 7.66 -18.29
CA SER A 232 15.70 7.37 -18.29
C SER A 232 14.99 8.05 -19.46
N VAL A 233 13.88 7.48 -19.86
CA VAL A 233 12.93 8.07 -20.82
C VAL A 233 11.52 7.85 -20.30
N ALA A 234 10.63 8.77 -20.59
CA ALA A 234 9.20 8.59 -20.36
C ALA A 234 8.50 8.52 -21.71
N TYR A 235 7.30 7.95 -21.73
CA TYR A 235 6.39 8.05 -22.87
C TYR A 235 4.96 8.16 -22.39
N PRO A 236 4.08 8.79 -23.19
CA PRO A 236 2.68 8.97 -22.85
C PRO A 236 1.95 7.63 -22.70
N THR A 237 1.08 7.50 -21.70
CA THR A 237 0.29 6.27 -21.51
C THR A 237 -0.66 6.00 -22.67
N ASP A 238 -1.07 7.02 -23.39
CA ASP A 238 -2.01 6.89 -24.51
C ASP A 238 -1.36 6.28 -25.77
N GLU A 239 -0.04 6.35 -25.88
CA GLU A 239 0.75 5.68 -26.94
C GLU A 239 0.81 4.15 -26.79
N LEU A 240 0.46 3.63 -25.62
CA LEU A 240 0.52 2.19 -25.31
C LEU A 240 -0.78 1.45 -25.64
N ARG A 241 -1.78 2.13 -26.18
CA ARG A 241 -3.08 1.55 -26.52
C ARG A 241 -3.18 1.02 -27.96
N LEU A 242 -2.05 0.90 -28.63
CA LEU A 242 -1.94 0.33 -29.97
C LEU A 242 -1.69 -1.17 -29.94
#